data_c2ac5c1a5982c47a373406913390a265
#
_entry.id   c2ac5c1a5982c47a373406913390a265
#
_cell.length_a   1.000
_cell.length_b   1.000
_cell.length_c   1.000
_cell.angle_alpha   90.00
_cell.angle_beta   90.00
_cell.angle_gamma   90.00
#
_symmetry.space_group_name_H-M   'P 1'
#
loop_
_entity.id
_entity.type
_entity.pdbx_description
1 polymer ?
#
loop_
_entity_poly.entity_id
_entity_poly.type
_entity_poly.pdbx_seq_one_letter_code
_entity_poly.pdbx_strand_id
1 'polypeptide(L)'
;MKVGALASGSGTNLQALIDAASRSELGPARLVVVGANVPGCGALERATQAGIPTFLLSHKDFATREDFDHALLDELRRHGVGLVALAGFMRILTPAFLDAFPHRVVNIHPALLPSFPGVHAQKQAFDGAVRFSGCTVHFVDAGTDTGPIIAQAVVPVLDGDDEEVLRLRILAEEHRLYPTVIRAIAEGRVTVDGRRVNVRGTPTDLANSRLRSL
;
A
#
# COMPACT_ATOMS: atom_id res chain seq x y z
N MET A 1 -15.93 6.39 1.67
CA MET A 1 -15.48 5.04 1.22
C MET A 1 -14.93 4.30 2.43
N LYS A 2 -15.37 3.06 2.72
CA LYS A 2 -14.82 2.23 3.80
C LYS A 2 -13.55 1.52 3.33
N VAL A 3 -12.46 1.68 4.07
CA VAL A 3 -11.15 1.12 3.75
C VAL A 3 -10.78 0.05 4.76
N GLY A 4 -10.43 -1.14 4.30
CA GLY A 4 -9.78 -2.19 5.09
C GLY A 4 -8.29 -2.18 4.81
N ALA A 5 -7.45 -2.15 5.83
CA ALA A 5 -6.01 -2.26 5.66
C ALA A 5 -5.52 -3.67 6.02
N LEU A 6 -4.60 -4.21 5.23
CA LEU A 6 -3.97 -5.51 5.48
C LEU A 6 -2.46 -5.35 5.65
N ALA A 7 -1.90 -6.00 6.67
CA ALA A 7 -0.48 -5.93 6.99
C ALA A 7 0.08 -7.25 7.52
N SER A 8 1.40 -7.42 7.42
CA SER A 8 2.11 -8.60 7.97
C SER A 8 3.23 -8.25 8.94
N GLY A 9 3.57 -6.97 9.10
CA GLY A 9 4.78 -6.52 9.81
C GLY A 9 4.58 -5.34 10.75
N SER A 10 5.56 -4.47 10.82
CA SER A 10 5.63 -3.32 11.73
C SER A 10 4.47 -2.31 11.59
N GLY A 11 3.86 -2.23 10.41
CA GLY A 11 2.70 -1.36 10.15
C GLY A 11 3.02 0.13 10.04
N THR A 12 4.21 0.51 9.58
CA THR A 12 4.58 1.93 9.44
C THR A 12 3.73 2.64 8.37
N ASN A 13 3.46 1.99 7.25
CA ASN A 13 2.54 2.51 6.23
C ASN A 13 1.08 2.55 6.72
N LEU A 14 0.67 1.58 7.56
CA LEU A 14 -0.62 1.66 8.24
C LEU A 14 -0.68 2.85 9.19
N GLN A 15 0.40 3.13 9.96
CA GLN A 15 0.46 4.29 10.83
C GLN A 15 0.27 5.59 10.05
N ALA A 16 0.90 5.72 8.89
CA ALA A 16 0.71 6.89 8.04
C ALA A 16 -0.77 7.09 7.62
N LEU A 17 -1.49 5.99 7.33
CA LEU A 17 -2.92 6.04 7.05
C LEU A 17 -3.74 6.44 8.30
N ILE A 18 -3.41 5.90 9.48
CA ILE A 18 -4.05 6.25 10.76
C ILE A 18 -3.86 7.73 11.07
N ASP A 19 -2.63 8.23 10.94
CA ASP A 19 -2.28 9.64 11.19
C ASP A 19 -3.01 10.58 10.22
N ALA A 20 -3.07 10.22 8.95
CA ALA A 20 -3.82 10.98 7.95
C ALA A 20 -5.34 10.97 8.24
N ALA A 21 -5.88 9.83 8.72
CA ALA A 21 -7.27 9.73 9.13
C ALA A 21 -7.59 10.65 10.32
N SER A 22 -6.71 10.69 11.34
CA SER A 22 -6.88 11.54 12.51
C SER A 22 -6.86 13.04 12.18
N ARG A 23 -6.08 13.42 11.15
CA ARG A 23 -6.02 14.80 10.61
C ARG A 23 -7.07 15.11 9.55
N SER A 24 -8.02 14.18 9.29
CA SER A 24 -9.04 14.30 8.23
C SER A 24 -8.46 14.44 6.81
N GLU A 25 -7.22 14.03 6.60
CA GLU A 25 -6.50 14.13 5.32
C GLU A 25 -6.88 13.03 4.33
N LEU A 26 -7.58 11.97 4.77
CA LEU A 26 -8.09 10.91 3.88
C LEU A 26 -9.38 11.30 3.14
N GLY A 27 -9.89 12.52 3.30
CA GLY A 27 -11.13 12.96 2.67
C GLY A 27 -12.33 12.07 3.05
N PRO A 28 -13.10 11.54 2.08
CA PRO A 28 -14.24 10.66 2.37
C PRO A 28 -13.88 9.21 2.73
N ALA A 29 -12.58 8.84 2.74
CA ALA A 29 -12.15 7.51 3.19
C ALA A 29 -12.21 7.38 4.71
N ARG A 30 -12.54 6.16 5.18
CA ARG A 30 -12.58 5.81 6.61
C ARG A 30 -11.93 4.44 6.78
N LEU A 31 -10.90 4.34 7.60
CA LEU A 31 -10.35 3.04 8.04
C LEU A 31 -11.36 2.38 8.98
N VAL A 32 -11.91 1.25 8.55
CA VAL A 32 -12.97 0.55 9.31
C VAL A 32 -12.50 -0.76 9.91
N VAL A 33 -11.41 -1.32 9.43
CA VAL A 33 -10.81 -2.56 9.94
C VAL A 33 -9.35 -2.69 9.50
N VAL A 34 -8.55 -3.33 10.35
CA VAL A 34 -7.19 -3.76 10.04
C VAL A 34 -7.06 -5.26 10.22
N GLY A 35 -6.67 -5.95 9.17
CA GLY A 35 -6.38 -7.39 9.18
C GLY A 35 -4.90 -7.68 9.15
N ALA A 36 -4.49 -8.74 9.83
CA ALA A 36 -3.13 -9.27 9.74
C ALA A 36 -3.13 -10.79 9.61
N ASN A 37 -2.04 -11.31 9.00
CA ASN A 37 -1.83 -12.75 8.85
C ASN A 37 -0.68 -13.29 9.71
N VAL A 38 -0.05 -12.41 10.51
CA VAL A 38 1.05 -12.73 11.42
C VAL A 38 0.67 -12.32 12.83
N PRO A 39 0.63 -13.27 13.79
CA PRO A 39 0.35 -12.94 15.20
C PRO A 39 1.38 -11.97 15.77
N GLY A 40 0.92 -11.05 16.62
CA GLY A 40 1.80 -10.11 17.33
C GLY A 40 2.50 -9.10 16.42
N CYS A 41 2.05 -8.90 15.18
CA CYS A 41 2.63 -7.87 14.32
C CYS A 41 2.26 -6.46 14.79
N GLY A 42 3.20 -5.53 14.69
CA GLY A 42 3.02 -4.14 15.15
C GLY A 42 1.83 -3.41 14.50
N ALA A 43 1.38 -3.86 13.34
CA ALA A 43 0.21 -3.28 12.67
C ALA A 43 -1.07 -3.41 13.51
N LEU A 44 -1.29 -4.58 14.15
CA LEU A 44 -2.48 -4.78 15.01
C LEU A 44 -2.43 -3.89 16.25
N GLU A 45 -1.26 -3.74 16.87
CA GLU A 45 -1.08 -2.86 18.03
C GLU A 45 -1.42 -1.41 17.67
N ARG A 46 -0.91 -0.91 16.57
CA ARG A 46 -1.19 0.46 16.07
C ARG A 46 -2.68 0.68 15.83
N ALA A 47 -3.34 -0.28 15.18
CA ALA A 47 -4.78 -0.21 14.92
C ALA A 47 -5.59 -0.21 16.23
N THR A 48 -5.24 -1.09 17.18
CA THR A 48 -5.90 -1.16 18.49
C THR A 48 -5.74 0.13 19.28
N GLN A 49 -4.53 0.72 19.30
CA GLN A 49 -4.26 2.00 19.94
C GLN A 49 -5.06 3.15 19.32
N ALA A 50 -5.32 3.07 18.01
CA ALA A 50 -6.14 4.04 17.28
C ALA A 50 -7.66 3.76 17.38
N GLY A 51 -8.10 2.72 18.13
CA GLY A 51 -9.50 2.35 18.26
C GLY A 51 -10.12 1.76 16.98
N ILE A 52 -9.31 1.27 16.06
CA ILE A 52 -9.78 0.66 14.80
C ILE A 52 -9.96 -0.84 15.05
N PRO A 53 -11.13 -1.42 14.67
CA PRO A 53 -11.36 -2.86 14.73
C PRO A 53 -10.24 -3.66 14.05
N THR A 54 -9.85 -4.76 14.67
CA THR A 54 -8.77 -5.63 14.14
C THR A 54 -9.23 -7.07 14.02
N PHE A 55 -8.65 -7.81 13.08
CA PHE A 55 -8.74 -9.25 13.03
C PHE A 55 -7.39 -9.88 12.69
N LEU A 56 -7.19 -11.10 13.16
CA LEU A 56 -6.05 -11.93 12.83
C LEU A 56 -6.53 -13.20 12.13
N LEU A 57 -6.05 -13.45 10.93
CA LEU A 57 -6.22 -14.70 10.21
C LEU A 57 -4.82 -15.23 9.86
N SER A 58 -4.35 -16.22 10.61
CA SER A 58 -3.07 -16.87 10.29
C SER A 58 -3.24 -17.72 9.03
N HIS A 59 -2.48 -17.41 8.00
CA HIS A 59 -2.51 -18.20 6.77
C HIS A 59 -2.07 -19.67 6.97
N LYS A 60 -1.43 -19.98 8.10
CA LYS A 60 -0.99 -21.33 8.47
C LYS A 60 -2.15 -22.21 8.94
N ASP A 61 -3.28 -21.60 9.28
CA ASP A 61 -4.47 -22.30 9.78
C ASP A 61 -5.39 -22.77 8.64
N PHE A 62 -5.01 -22.54 7.38
CA PHE A 62 -5.77 -22.88 6.19
C PHE A 62 -5.01 -23.85 5.31
N ALA A 63 -5.75 -24.80 4.73
CA ALA A 63 -5.16 -25.83 3.85
C ALA A 63 -4.69 -25.26 2.52
N THR A 64 -5.41 -24.28 1.98
CA THR A 64 -5.13 -23.65 0.68
C THR A 64 -5.09 -22.13 0.78
N ARG A 65 -4.51 -21.47 -0.21
CA ARG A 65 -4.58 -20.00 -0.32
C ARG A 65 -6.00 -19.51 -0.56
N GLU A 66 -6.76 -20.28 -1.31
CA GLU A 66 -8.16 -20.02 -1.63
C GLU A 66 -9.02 -19.99 -0.37
N ASP A 67 -8.86 -20.96 0.55
CA ASP A 67 -9.58 -20.99 1.82
C ASP A 67 -9.24 -19.78 2.69
N PHE A 68 -7.95 -19.42 2.76
CA PHE A 68 -7.49 -18.23 3.45
C PHE A 68 -8.11 -16.96 2.87
N ASP A 69 -8.07 -16.80 1.55
CA ASP A 69 -8.62 -15.63 0.87
C ASP A 69 -10.14 -15.54 1.00
N HIS A 70 -10.87 -16.66 1.02
CA HIS A 70 -12.30 -16.67 1.31
C HIS A 70 -12.59 -16.17 2.73
N ALA A 71 -11.87 -16.65 3.73
CA ALA A 71 -12.02 -16.17 5.10
C ALA A 71 -11.67 -14.67 5.22
N LEU A 72 -10.64 -14.22 4.49
CA LEU A 72 -10.24 -12.82 4.45
C LEU A 72 -11.34 -11.94 3.79
N LEU A 73 -11.95 -12.41 2.69
CA LEU A 73 -13.07 -11.75 2.03
C LEU A 73 -14.27 -11.61 2.97
N ASP A 74 -14.60 -12.64 3.74
CA ASP A 74 -15.73 -12.62 4.66
C ASP A 74 -15.50 -11.60 5.77
N GLU A 75 -14.30 -11.51 6.33
CA GLU A 75 -13.99 -10.48 7.32
C GLU A 75 -14.11 -9.07 6.73
N LEU A 76 -13.54 -8.82 5.55
CA LEU A 76 -13.64 -7.53 4.90
C LEU A 76 -15.11 -7.14 4.58
N ARG A 77 -15.92 -8.10 4.13
CA ARG A 77 -17.35 -7.90 3.86
C ARG A 77 -18.14 -7.58 5.10
N ARG A 78 -17.89 -8.25 6.25
CA ARG A 78 -18.56 -7.94 7.54
C ARG A 78 -18.37 -6.48 7.94
N HIS A 79 -17.22 -5.90 7.63
CA HIS A 79 -16.93 -4.49 7.89
C HIS A 79 -17.42 -3.56 6.78
N GLY A 80 -17.94 -4.10 5.67
CA GLY A 80 -18.43 -3.35 4.52
C GLY A 80 -17.32 -2.63 3.77
N VAL A 81 -16.14 -3.24 3.69
CA VAL A 81 -14.96 -2.69 3.01
C VAL A 81 -15.25 -2.51 1.53
N GLY A 82 -14.96 -1.35 0.99
CA GLY A 82 -15.07 -1.01 -0.43
C GLY A 82 -13.72 -0.74 -1.11
N LEU A 83 -12.63 -0.64 -0.33
CA LEU A 83 -11.25 -0.51 -0.82
C LEU A 83 -10.32 -1.26 0.13
N VAL A 84 -9.45 -2.09 -0.40
CA VAL A 84 -8.43 -2.82 0.36
C VAL A 84 -7.07 -2.14 0.17
N ALA A 85 -6.44 -1.72 1.26
CA ALA A 85 -5.13 -1.11 1.27
C ALA A 85 -4.09 -2.10 1.82
N LEU A 86 -3.18 -2.58 0.97
CA LEU A 86 -2.07 -3.44 1.40
C LEU A 86 -0.95 -2.55 1.96
N ALA A 87 -0.65 -2.68 3.24
CA ALA A 87 0.36 -1.91 3.95
C ALA A 87 1.48 -2.83 4.46
N GLY A 88 2.23 -3.42 3.54
CA GLY A 88 3.21 -4.45 3.85
C GLY A 88 2.58 -5.81 4.14
N PHE A 89 1.60 -6.20 3.33
CA PHE A 89 0.96 -7.52 3.39
C PHE A 89 1.73 -8.52 2.52
N MET A 90 2.40 -9.48 3.16
CA MET A 90 3.34 -10.40 2.51
C MET A 90 2.67 -11.68 1.99
N ARG A 91 1.52 -11.53 1.30
CA ARG A 91 0.81 -12.64 0.67
C ARG A 91 0.37 -12.26 -0.73
N ILE A 92 0.47 -13.23 -1.66
CA ILE A 92 -0.09 -13.10 -2.99
C ILE A 92 -1.57 -13.48 -2.89
N LEU A 93 -2.44 -12.55 -3.26
CA LEU A 93 -3.89 -12.74 -3.30
C LEU A 93 -4.30 -13.55 -4.52
N THR A 94 -5.32 -14.38 -4.37
CA THR A 94 -5.83 -15.20 -5.46
C THR A 94 -6.65 -14.39 -6.46
N PRO A 95 -6.82 -14.84 -7.71
CA PRO A 95 -7.73 -14.21 -8.66
C PRO A 95 -9.16 -14.05 -8.10
N ALA A 96 -9.68 -15.03 -7.38
CA ALA A 96 -11.00 -14.96 -6.77
C ALA A 96 -11.13 -13.81 -5.75
N PHE A 97 -10.07 -13.53 -4.99
CA PHE A 97 -10.04 -12.36 -4.11
C PHE A 97 -10.06 -11.06 -4.92
N LEU A 98 -9.24 -10.97 -5.96
CA LEU A 98 -9.12 -9.75 -6.78
C LEU A 98 -10.42 -9.48 -7.57
N ASP A 99 -11.09 -10.52 -8.04
CA ASP A 99 -12.39 -10.43 -8.73
C ASP A 99 -13.51 -9.91 -7.80
N ALA A 100 -13.41 -10.16 -6.49
CA ALA A 100 -14.33 -9.61 -5.50
C ALA A 100 -14.11 -8.09 -5.25
N PHE A 101 -12.94 -7.57 -5.60
CA PHE A 101 -12.54 -6.16 -5.43
C PHE A 101 -11.93 -5.57 -6.72
N PRO A 102 -12.63 -5.56 -7.85
CA PRO A 102 -12.08 -5.11 -9.14
C PRO A 102 -11.62 -3.66 -9.06
N HIS A 103 -10.33 -3.41 -9.31
CA HIS A 103 -9.67 -2.11 -9.12
C HIS A 103 -9.93 -1.47 -7.73
N ARG A 104 -9.99 -2.31 -6.69
CA ARG A 104 -10.24 -1.89 -5.31
C ARG A 104 -9.25 -2.53 -4.32
N VAL A 105 -8.16 -3.11 -4.81
CA VAL A 105 -7.02 -3.53 -4.01
C VAL A 105 -5.84 -2.69 -4.44
N VAL A 106 -5.22 -1.96 -3.51
CA VAL A 106 -4.06 -1.11 -3.78
C VAL A 106 -2.90 -1.51 -2.89
N ASN A 107 -1.70 -1.44 -3.42
CA ASN A 107 -0.46 -1.74 -2.72
C ASN A 107 0.50 -0.55 -2.79
N ILE A 108 1.32 -0.39 -1.76
CA ILE A 108 2.51 0.46 -1.75
C ILE A 108 3.75 -0.42 -1.85
N HIS A 109 4.57 -0.18 -2.87
CA HIS A 109 5.79 -0.94 -3.14
C HIS A 109 7.01 -0.01 -3.08
N PRO A 110 8.10 -0.40 -2.37
CA PRO A 110 9.24 0.49 -2.11
C PRO A 110 10.27 0.52 -3.25
N ALA A 111 9.80 0.62 -4.48
CA ALA A 111 10.63 0.85 -5.67
C ALA A 111 9.85 1.57 -6.76
N LEU A 112 10.55 2.04 -7.79
CA LEU A 112 9.95 2.61 -9.00
C LEU A 112 9.59 1.49 -9.97
N LEU A 113 8.40 0.90 -9.82
CA LEU A 113 7.93 -0.14 -10.74
C LEU A 113 7.95 0.36 -12.20
N PRO A 114 8.29 -0.49 -13.16
CA PRO A 114 8.45 -1.95 -13.08
C PRO A 114 9.84 -2.42 -12.60
N SER A 115 10.70 -1.54 -12.14
CA SER A 115 12.02 -1.92 -11.60
C SER A 115 11.88 -2.50 -10.20
N PHE A 116 12.67 -3.53 -9.89
CA PHE A 116 12.79 -4.13 -8.56
C PHE A 116 11.47 -4.63 -7.96
N PRO A 117 10.69 -5.49 -8.66
CA PRO A 117 9.49 -6.09 -8.11
C PRO A 117 9.82 -7.11 -7.02
N GLY A 118 8.82 -7.46 -6.20
CA GLY A 118 8.93 -8.49 -5.18
C GLY A 118 9.59 -8.01 -3.89
N VAL A 119 10.21 -8.93 -3.18
CA VAL A 119 10.76 -8.66 -1.84
C VAL A 119 12.13 -7.98 -1.89
N HIS A 120 12.49 -7.25 -0.82
CA HIS A 120 13.79 -6.57 -0.67
C HIS A 120 14.09 -5.54 -1.79
N ALA A 121 13.10 -4.87 -2.31
CA ALA A 121 13.23 -3.94 -3.43
C ALA A 121 14.24 -2.80 -3.17
N GLN A 122 14.30 -2.28 -1.93
CA GLN A 122 15.29 -1.27 -1.55
C GLN A 122 16.72 -1.81 -1.66
N LYS A 123 16.93 -3.06 -1.18
CA LYS A 123 18.23 -3.73 -1.30
C LYS A 123 18.60 -3.97 -2.76
N GLN A 124 17.66 -4.43 -3.58
CA GLN A 124 17.89 -4.62 -5.02
C GLN A 124 18.31 -3.30 -5.69
N ALA A 125 17.64 -2.19 -5.35
CA ALA A 125 18.00 -0.88 -5.88
C ALA A 125 19.38 -0.41 -5.41
N PHE A 126 19.71 -0.64 -4.13
CA PHE A 126 21.02 -0.30 -3.57
C PHE A 126 22.13 -1.11 -4.20
N ASP A 127 22.00 -2.44 -4.26
CA ASP A 127 22.98 -3.35 -4.88
C ASP A 127 23.13 -3.09 -6.39
N GLY A 128 22.07 -2.66 -7.05
CA GLY A 128 22.07 -2.27 -8.44
C GLY A 128 22.74 -0.92 -8.71
N ALA A 129 23.22 -0.23 -7.69
CA ALA A 129 23.90 1.06 -7.76
C ALA A 129 23.15 2.11 -8.63
N VAL A 130 21.80 2.10 -8.56
CA VAL A 130 20.98 3.06 -9.31
C VAL A 130 21.12 4.46 -8.72
N ARG A 131 20.93 5.50 -9.53
CA ARG A 131 20.99 6.89 -9.06
C ARG A 131 19.68 7.41 -8.51
N PHE A 132 18.56 6.74 -8.84
CA PHE A 132 17.24 7.06 -8.36
C PHE A 132 16.49 5.79 -7.98
N SER A 133 15.75 5.85 -6.89
CA SER A 133 14.78 4.86 -6.47
C SER A 133 13.51 5.59 -6.02
N GLY A 134 12.64 4.95 -5.25
CA GLY A 134 11.41 5.58 -4.79
C GLY A 134 10.37 4.57 -4.35
N CYS A 135 9.11 4.96 -4.43
CA CYS A 135 8.00 4.08 -4.16
C CYS A 135 6.90 4.21 -5.21
N THR A 136 6.08 3.17 -5.32
CA THR A 136 4.97 3.08 -6.26
C THR A 136 3.70 2.67 -5.52
N VAL A 137 2.60 3.42 -5.71
CA VAL A 137 1.26 2.95 -5.38
C VAL A 137 0.60 2.47 -6.66
N HIS A 138 0.11 1.23 -6.64
CA HIS A 138 -0.49 0.58 -7.81
C HIS A 138 -1.72 -0.23 -7.42
N PHE A 139 -2.61 -0.49 -8.37
CA PHE A 139 -3.63 -1.51 -8.21
C PHE A 139 -2.97 -2.89 -8.25
N VAL A 140 -3.52 -3.81 -7.47
CA VAL A 140 -3.03 -5.20 -7.45
C VAL A 140 -3.74 -6.00 -8.53
N ASP A 141 -2.97 -6.73 -9.31
CA ASP A 141 -3.44 -7.74 -10.27
C ASP A 141 -2.90 -9.14 -9.91
N ALA A 142 -3.11 -10.13 -10.75
CA ALA A 142 -2.69 -11.50 -10.50
C ALA A 142 -1.16 -11.73 -10.52
N GLY A 143 -0.39 -10.75 -11.02
CA GLY A 143 1.07 -10.81 -11.02
C GLY A 143 1.68 -10.21 -9.76
N THR A 144 2.99 -10.36 -9.63
CA THR A 144 3.73 -9.72 -8.53
C THR A 144 4.15 -8.32 -8.95
N ASP A 145 3.54 -7.30 -8.31
CA ASP A 145 3.81 -5.88 -8.53
C ASP A 145 3.67 -5.42 -10.00
N THR A 146 2.78 -6.08 -10.75
CA THR A 146 2.56 -5.85 -12.19
C THR A 146 1.34 -4.99 -12.50
N GLY A 147 0.50 -4.70 -11.52
CA GLY A 147 -0.75 -3.97 -11.74
C GLY A 147 -0.61 -2.51 -12.15
N PRO A 148 -1.71 -1.89 -12.59
CA PRO A 148 -1.69 -0.50 -13.08
C PRO A 148 -1.19 0.49 -12.04
N ILE A 149 -0.18 1.30 -12.41
CA ILE A 149 0.46 2.28 -11.53
C ILE A 149 -0.44 3.50 -11.38
N ILE A 150 -0.70 3.91 -10.13
CA ILE A 150 -1.50 5.09 -9.79
C ILE A 150 -0.61 6.31 -9.62
N ALA A 151 0.44 6.16 -8.80
CA ALA A 151 1.38 7.25 -8.53
C ALA A 151 2.75 6.71 -8.10
N GLN A 152 3.77 7.52 -8.32
CA GLN A 152 5.15 7.22 -7.92
C GLN A 152 5.78 8.44 -7.27
N ALA A 153 6.66 8.20 -6.30
CA ALA A 153 7.54 9.21 -5.75
C ALA A 153 9.00 8.78 -5.94
N VAL A 154 9.81 9.71 -6.43
CA VAL A 154 11.22 9.48 -6.75
C VAL A 154 12.10 10.02 -5.64
N VAL A 155 13.12 9.26 -5.25
CA VAL A 155 14.17 9.71 -4.34
C VAL A 155 15.56 9.50 -4.96
N PRO A 156 16.53 10.38 -4.71
CA PRO A 156 17.92 10.16 -5.13
C PRO A 156 18.57 9.08 -4.25
N VAL A 157 19.50 8.34 -4.84
CA VAL A 157 20.50 7.53 -4.12
C VAL A 157 21.80 8.33 -4.12
N LEU A 158 22.21 8.77 -2.93
CA LEU A 158 23.35 9.68 -2.78
C LEU A 158 24.65 8.91 -2.54
N ASP A 159 25.77 9.53 -2.93
CA ASP A 159 27.07 8.97 -2.61
C ASP A 159 27.25 8.93 -1.08
N GLY A 160 27.60 7.75 -0.53
CA GLY A 160 27.71 7.54 0.91
C GLY A 160 26.41 7.05 1.60
N ASP A 161 25.31 6.89 0.87
CA ASP A 161 24.14 6.17 1.42
C ASP A 161 24.52 4.72 1.72
N ASP A 162 23.93 4.16 2.76
CA ASP A 162 23.78 2.73 2.95
C ASP A 162 22.33 2.29 2.65
N GLU A 163 22.10 0.99 2.71
CA GLU A 163 20.76 0.43 2.45
C GLU A 163 19.71 1.03 3.39
N GLU A 164 20.05 1.24 4.66
CA GLU A 164 19.11 1.74 5.68
C GLU A 164 18.75 3.22 5.44
N VAL A 165 19.73 4.05 5.07
CA VAL A 165 19.49 5.46 4.73
C VAL A 165 18.57 5.57 3.50
N LEU A 166 18.82 4.77 2.47
CA LEU A 166 17.95 4.71 1.29
C LEU A 166 16.53 4.23 1.67
N ARG A 167 16.45 3.17 2.47
CA ARG A 167 15.17 2.62 2.95
C ARG A 167 14.34 3.69 3.70
N LEU A 168 14.96 4.44 4.60
CA LEU A 168 14.28 5.48 5.36
C LEU A 168 13.83 6.64 4.46
N ARG A 169 14.62 7.00 3.46
CA ARG A 169 14.26 8.04 2.48
C ARG A 169 13.06 7.62 1.64
N ILE A 170 13.03 6.36 1.18
CA ILE A 170 11.87 5.80 0.45
C ILE A 170 10.65 5.76 1.37
N LEU A 171 10.78 5.28 2.61
CA LEU A 171 9.71 5.17 3.58
C LEU A 171 9.03 6.52 3.86
N ALA A 172 9.80 7.60 3.94
CA ALA A 172 9.25 8.93 4.12
C ALA A 172 8.32 9.34 2.96
N GLU A 173 8.65 8.96 1.74
CA GLU A 173 7.79 9.21 0.57
C GLU A 173 6.59 8.25 0.53
N GLU A 174 6.74 6.99 0.95
CA GLU A 174 5.61 6.07 1.10
C GLU A 174 4.55 6.63 2.03
N HIS A 175 4.96 7.13 3.21
CA HIS A 175 4.07 7.69 4.22
C HIS A 175 3.30 8.92 3.73
N ARG A 176 3.86 9.68 2.78
CA ARG A 176 3.22 10.82 2.15
C ARG A 176 2.31 10.41 0.99
N LEU A 177 2.80 9.52 0.13
CA LEU A 177 2.13 9.17 -1.12
C LEU A 177 0.90 8.29 -0.87
N TYR A 178 1.00 7.32 0.04
CA TYR A 178 -0.05 6.33 0.23
C TYR A 178 -1.37 6.94 0.71
N PRO A 179 -1.41 7.77 1.77
CA PRO A 179 -2.65 8.47 2.17
C PRO A 179 -3.23 9.35 1.06
N THR A 180 -2.36 10.03 0.30
CA THR A 180 -2.78 10.89 -0.80
C THR A 180 -3.51 10.11 -1.90
N VAL A 181 -3.00 8.91 -2.25
CA VAL A 181 -3.65 8.04 -3.24
C VAL A 181 -4.95 7.45 -2.71
N ILE A 182 -5.00 6.98 -1.45
CA ILE A 182 -6.24 6.49 -0.82
C ILE A 182 -7.33 7.58 -0.87
N ARG A 183 -6.98 8.83 -0.54
CA ARG A 183 -7.87 9.97 -0.66
C ARG A 183 -8.36 10.16 -2.09
N ALA A 184 -7.46 10.18 -3.07
CA ALA A 184 -7.82 10.39 -4.48
C ALA A 184 -8.80 9.33 -5.00
N ILE A 185 -8.61 8.06 -4.61
CA ILE A 185 -9.53 6.97 -4.94
C ILE A 185 -10.89 7.20 -4.28
N ALA A 186 -10.91 7.55 -3.00
CA ALA A 186 -12.14 7.77 -2.25
C ALA A 186 -12.95 8.96 -2.76
N GLU A 187 -12.29 9.99 -3.29
CA GLU A 187 -12.89 11.15 -3.96
C GLU A 187 -13.37 10.86 -5.40
N GLY A 188 -13.15 9.63 -5.91
CA GLY A 188 -13.54 9.26 -7.28
C GLY A 188 -12.70 9.94 -8.36
N ARG A 189 -11.49 10.39 -8.03
CA ARG A 189 -10.57 11.04 -8.96
C ARG A 189 -9.73 10.08 -9.79
N VAL A 190 -9.72 8.80 -9.44
CA VAL A 190 -8.89 7.77 -10.09
C VAL A 190 -9.77 6.91 -11.00
N THR A 191 -9.38 6.81 -12.27
CA THR A 191 -10.02 5.93 -13.26
C THR A 191 -8.98 5.06 -13.95
N VAL A 192 -9.37 3.82 -14.27
CA VAL A 192 -8.49 2.83 -14.92
C VAL A 192 -8.99 2.60 -16.35
N ASP A 193 -8.06 2.66 -17.30
CA ASP A 193 -8.29 2.34 -18.70
C ASP A 193 -7.20 1.36 -19.16
N GLY A 194 -7.53 0.07 -19.14
CA GLY A 194 -6.57 -1.00 -19.34
C GLY A 194 -5.43 -0.93 -18.31
N ARG A 195 -4.20 -0.68 -18.77
CA ARG A 195 -3.04 -0.49 -17.89
C ARG A 195 -2.79 0.96 -17.48
N ARG A 196 -3.51 1.91 -18.07
CA ARG A 196 -3.34 3.33 -17.76
C ARG A 196 -4.27 3.74 -16.63
N VAL A 197 -3.72 4.49 -15.68
CA VAL A 197 -4.50 5.11 -14.61
C VAL A 197 -4.50 6.61 -14.85
N ASN A 198 -5.69 7.18 -14.89
CA ASN A 198 -5.87 8.63 -14.97
C ASN A 198 -6.28 9.15 -13.60
N VAL A 199 -5.56 10.15 -13.09
CA VAL A 199 -5.87 10.82 -11.84
C VAL A 199 -6.27 12.27 -12.13
N ARG A 200 -7.53 12.63 -11.85
CA ARG A 200 -8.02 13.98 -11.99
C ARG A 200 -7.56 14.86 -10.82
N GLY A 201 -7.14 16.08 -11.10
CA GLY A 201 -6.62 17.04 -10.11
C GLY A 201 -5.21 17.51 -10.45
N THR A 202 -4.64 18.35 -9.61
CA THR A 202 -3.29 18.89 -9.84
C THR A 202 -2.23 17.82 -9.67
N PRO A 203 -1.27 17.69 -10.61
CA PRO A 203 -0.11 16.79 -10.46
C PRO A 203 0.70 17.04 -9.18
N THR A 204 0.63 18.25 -8.61
CA THR A 204 1.30 18.63 -7.37
C THR A 204 0.82 17.86 -6.15
N ASP A 205 -0.41 17.31 -6.14
CA ASP A 205 -0.92 16.51 -5.04
C ASP A 205 -0.31 15.10 -5.02
N LEU A 206 0.11 14.61 -6.21
CA LEU A 206 0.65 13.27 -6.40
C LEU A 206 2.12 13.26 -6.85
N ALA A 207 2.63 14.38 -7.32
CA ALA A 207 4.02 14.53 -7.73
C ALA A 207 4.88 15.04 -6.56
N ASN A 208 6.11 14.57 -6.52
CA ASN A 208 7.09 15.08 -5.58
C ASN A 208 7.43 16.54 -5.91
N SER A 209 6.97 17.48 -5.08
CA SER A 209 7.26 18.91 -5.26
C SER A 209 8.76 19.26 -5.18
N ARG A 210 9.61 18.30 -4.77
CA ARG A 210 11.06 18.48 -4.63
C ARG A 210 11.86 18.31 -5.93
N LEU A 211 11.28 17.83 -7.03
CA LEU A 211 11.94 17.79 -8.33
C LEU A 211 12.17 19.19 -8.96
N ARG A 212 11.68 20.27 -8.34
CA ARG A 212 11.89 21.65 -8.82
C ARG A 212 13.15 22.33 -8.29
N SER A 213 13.98 21.64 -7.52
CA SER A 213 15.18 22.20 -6.88
C SER A 213 16.46 21.37 -7.14
N LEU A 214 16.56 20.70 -8.28
CA LEU A 214 17.82 20.16 -8.81
C LEU A 214 18.30 21.03 -9.96
#